data_687dc31fbd7947e691b83e5d80fbf114
#
_entry.id   687dc31fbd7947e691b83e5d80fbf114
#
_cell.length_a   1.000
_cell.length_b   1.000
_cell.length_c   1.000
_cell.angle_alpha   90.00
_cell.angle_beta   90.00
_cell.angle_gamma   90.00
#
_symmetry.space_group_name_H-M   'P 1'
#
loop_
_entity.id
_entity.type
_entity.pdbx_description
1 polymer ?
#
loop_
_entity_poly.entity_id
_entity_poly.type
_entity_poly.pdbx_seq_one_letter_code
_entity_poly.pdbx_strand_id
1 'polypeptide(L)'
;MIYDYNRLTPDINATVEYHAILCHKKIEKDGFQDYCNRLYLSDNGIENTIDITNKEFPTQLTGEFSAWLWLANNIRENDRATLHHYRRKLPLSISPIVLPQPVQLKCTILEHMAYYHSPIIAEAMVKTLNQTELQILNGNALLCCDIFKCPQPMMKHWCEYC
;
A
#
# COMPACT_ATOMS: atom_id res chain seq x y z
N MET A 1 23.28 4.44 5.30
CA MET A 1 23.67 3.48 4.26
C MET A 1 22.86 3.85 3.04
N ILE A 2 23.50 4.54 2.07
CA ILE A 2 22.84 4.97 0.82
C ILE A 2 22.68 3.70 -0.02
N TYR A 3 21.46 3.29 -0.29
CA TYR A 3 21.18 2.18 -1.19
C TYR A 3 21.54 2.60 -2.61
N ASP A 4 22.59 2.01 -3.16
CA ASP A 4 23.00 2.21 -4.55
C ASP A 4 22.07 1.41 -5.46
N TYR A 5 21.10 2.09 -6.04
CA TYR A 5 20.13 1.54 -6.98
C TYR A 5 20.75 0.91 -8.23
N ASN A 6 22.01 1.28 -8.55
CA ASN A 6 22.71 0.79 -9.73
C ASN A 6 23.31 -0.62 -9.55
N ARG A 7 23.25 -1.21 -8.36
CA ARG A 7 23.74 -2.59 -8.11
C ARG A 7 22.73 -3.69 -8.35
N LEU A 8 21.47 -3.36 -8.63
CA LEU A 8 20.47 -4.33 -9.00
C LEU A 8 20.42 -4.47 -10.53
N THR A 9 21.42 -5.11 -11.11
CA THR A 9 21.27 -5.77 -12.41
C THR A 9 21.07 -7.28 -12.16
N PRO A 10 19.86 -7.71 -11.76
CA PRO A 10 19.53 -9.11 -11.82
C PRO A 10 19.45 -9.52 -13.30
N ASP A 11 19.56 -10.79 -13.57
CA ASP A 11 19.15 -11.38 -14.84
C ASP A 11 17.83 -10.70 -15.28
N ILE A 12 17.85 -10.08 -16.46
CA ILE A 12 16.75 -9.24 -16.97
C ILE A 12 15.41 -9.99 -16.97
N ASN A 13 15.45 -11.31 -16.95
CA ASN A 13 14.29 -12.20 -16.98
C ASN A 13 13.85 -12.69 -15.58
N ALA A 14 14.64 -12.49 -14.53
CA ALA A 14 14.27 -12.95 -13.20
C ALA A 14 13.26 -11.98 -12.55
N THR A 15 12.15 -12.52 -12.03
CA THR A 15 11.18 -11.79 -11.21
C THR A 15 11.83 -11.42 -9.87
N VAL A 16 11.83 -10.14 -9.53
CA VAL A 16 12.26 -9.66 -8.21
C VAL A 16 11.04 -9.41 -7.34
N GLU A 17 11.12 -9.82 -6.09
CA GLU A 17 10.14 -9.48 -5.07
C GLU A 17 10.70 -8.38 -4.17
N TYR A 18 10.00 -7.26 -4.09
CA TYR A 18 10.32 -6.13 -3.23
C TYR A 18 9.44 -6.14 -1.99
N HIS A 19 10.02 -5.81 -0.85
CA HIS A 19 9.31 -5.59 0.40
C HIS A 19 9.36 -4.10 0.72
N ALA A 20 8.30 -3.38 0.36
CA ALA A 20 8.15 -1.96 0.61
C ALA A 20 7.58 -1.73 2.01
N ILE A 21 8.22 -0.91 2.80
CA ILE A 21 7.83 -0.58 4.17
C ILE A 21 7.45 0.89 4.24
N LEU A 22 6.17 1.19 4.37
CA LEU A 22 5.69 2.55 4.52
C LEU A 22 5.94 3.05 5.94
N CYS A 23 6.67 4.15 6.05
CA CYS A 23 7.11 4.77 7.28
C CYS A 23 6.48 6.16 7.46
N HIS A 24 5.62 6.33 8.46
CA HIS A 24 5.12 7.66 8.87
C HIS A 24 5.94 8.28 9.99
N LYS A 25 6.89 7.52 10.54
CA LYS A 25 7.86 7.98 11.54
C LYS A 25 9.13 7.13 11.47
N LYS A 26 10.21 7.63 12.05
CA LYS A 26 11.47 6.89 12.15
C LYS A 26 11.25 5.54 12.84
N ILE A 27 11.77 4.48 12.21
CA ILE A 27 11.72 3.13 12.77
C ILE A 27 12.87 3.00 13.79
N GLU A 28 12.54 2.84 15.05
CA GLU A 28 13.53 2.65 16.12
C GLU A 28 14.11 1.23 16.13
N LYS A 29 13.27 0.23 15.81
CA LYS A 29 13.67 -1.17 15.69
C LYS A 29 13.23 -1.70 14.34
N ASP A 30 14.19 -2.07 13.51
CA ASP A 30 13.91 -2.69 12.22
C ASP A 30 13.40 -4.12 12.43
N GLY A 31 12.09 -4.27 12.34
CA GLY A 31 11.45 -5.59 12.40
C GLY A 31 11.37 -6.32 11.06
N PHE A 32 12.00 -5.80 9.99
CA PHE A 32 11.93 -6.32 8.63
C PHE A 32 13.24 -6.95 8.14
N GLN A 33 14.15 -7.28 9.07
CA GLN A 33 15.50 -7.80 8.74
C GLN A 33 15.46 -9.11 7.94
N ASP A 34 14.41 -9.92 8.13
CA ASP A 34 14.25 -11.22 7.46
C ASP A 34 13.80 -11.11 6.00
N TYR A 35 13.41 -9.89 5.55
CA TYR A 35 12.96 -9.67 4.18
C TYR A 35 14.12 -9.22 3.29
N CYS A 36 14.20 -9.81 2.09
CA CYS A 36 15.13 -9.35 1.04
C CYS A 36 14.57 -8.12 0.30
N ASN A 37 15.41 -7.43 -0.46
CA ASN A 37 15.01 -6.31 -1.35
C ASN A 37 14.06 -5.31 -0.67
N ARG A 38 14.43 -4.84 0.51
CA ARG A 38 13.64 -3.90 1.30
C ARG A 38 13.73 -2.49 0.75
N LEU A 39 12.58 -1.83 0.66
CA LEU A 39 12.44 -0.42 0.27
C LEU A 39 11.70 0.32 1.39
N TYR A 40 12.37 1.20 2.07
CA TYR A 40 11.75 2.05 3.09
C TYR A 40 11.23 3.32 2.40
N LEU A 41 9.91 3.49 2.41
CA LEU A 41 9.20 4.57 1.74
C LEU A 41 8.64 5.56 2.76
N SER A 42 8.66 6.84 2.45
CA SER A 42 8.03 7.87 3.29
C SER A 42 7.53 9.04 2.45
N ASP A 43 6.37 9.53 2.80
CA ASP A 43 5.73 10.71 2.22
C ASP A 43 5.94 11.98 3.07
N ASN A 44 6.76 11.93 4.11
CA ASN A 44 6.99 13.04 5.04
C ASN A 44 8.49 13.28 5.36
N GLY A 45 9.39 12.85 4.46
CA GLY A 45 10.80 13.19 4.52
C GLY A 45 11.58 12.55 5.68
N ILE A 46 11.24 11.32 6.06
CA ILE A 46 11.99 10.59 7.08
C ILE A 46 13.39 10.26 6.57
N GLU A 47 14.39 10.50 7.38
CA GLU A 47 15.78 10.19 7.07
C GLU A 47 15.97 8.70 6.73
N ASN A 48 16.80 8.42 5.71
CA ASN A 48 17.09 7.08 5.19
C ASN A 48 15.87 6.34 4.59
N THR A 49 14.89 7.08 4.10
CA THR A 49 13.78 6.54 3.32
C THR A 49 13.79 7.13 1.91
N ILE A 50 13.10 6.45 1.01
CA ILE A 50 12.79 6.96 -0.32
C ILE A 50 11.62 7.92 -0.18
N ASP A 51 11.80 9.14 -0.65
CA ASP A 51 10.72 10.12 -0.69
C ASP A 51 9.72 9.75 -1.79
N ILE A 52 8.50 9.49 -1.37
CA ILE A 52 7.36 9.18 -2.25
C ILE A 52 6.34 10.31 -2.28
N THR A 53 6.73 11.51 -1.85
CA THR A 53 5.85 12.69 -1.85
C THR A 53 5.37 12.97 -3.27
N ASN A 54 4.08 12.89 -3.48
CA ASN A 54 3.46 13.29 -4.74
C ASN A 54 2.94 14.72 -4.61
N LYS A 55 3.48 15.63 -5.43
CA LYS A 55 3.08 17.05 -5.40
C LYS A 55 1.68 17.30 -5.95
N GLU A 56 1.15 16.36 -6.73
CA GLU A 56 -0.19 16.45 -7.32
C GLU A 56 -1.29 16.08 -6.32
N PHE A 57 -0.95 15.23 -5.34
CA PHE A 57 -1.88 14.78 -4.32
C PHE A 57 -1.37 15.11 -2.93
N PRO A 58 -2.19 15.71 -2.06
CA PRO A 58 -1.81 15.95 -0.67
C PRO A 58 -1.51 14.61 0.04
N THR A 59 -0.32 14.44 0.58
CA THR A 59 0.14 13.20 1.23
C THR A 59 -0.80 12.72 2.34
N GLN A 60 -1.43 13.65 3.05
CA GLN A 60 -2.40 13.37 4.10
C GLN A 60 -3.67 12.66 3.62
N LEU A 61 -4.00 12.79 2.33
CA LEU A 61 -5.17 12.15 1.73
C LEU A 61 -4.84 10.84 1.02
N THR A 62 -3.57 10.59 0.72
CA THR A 62 -3.17 9.46 -0.12
C THR A 62 -2.57 8.29 0.67
N GLY A 63 -1.97 8.53 1.84
CA GLY A 63 -1.45 7.46 2.72
C GLY A 63 -0.69 6.36 1.96
N GLU A 64 -1.14 5.12 2.12
CA GLU A 64 -0.57 3.94 1.44
C GLU A 64 -0.70 4.00 -0.09
N PHE A 65 -1.65 4.76 -0.64
CA PHE A 65 -1.82 4.93 -2.09
C PHE A 65 -0.57 5.53 -2.75
N SER A 66 0.07 6.52 -2.10
CA SER A 66 1.33 7.10 -2.60
C SER A 66 2.43 6.05 -2.74
N ALA A 67 2.50 5.09 -1.81
CA ALA A 67 3.47 3.99 -1.89
C ALA A 67 3.17 3.06 -3.07
N TRP A 68 1.91 2.71 -3.30
CA TRP A 68 1.50 1.90 -4.43
C TRP A 68 1.74 2.59 -5.77
N LEU A 69 1.42 3.88 -5.86
CA LEU A 69 1.66 4.67 -7.07
C LEU A 69 3.16 4.75 -7.38
N TRP A 70 3.98 4.94 -6.34
CA TRP A 70 5.44 4.94 -6.52
C TRP A 70 5.94 3.56 -6.99
N LEU A 71 5.53 2.48 -6.36
CA LEU A 71 5.90 1.11 -6.75
C LEU A 71 5.49 0.80 -8.18
N ALA A 72 4.25 1.11 -8.57
CA ALA A 72 3.73 0.88 -9.91
C ALA A 72 4.57 1.55 -11.01
N ASN A 73 5.19 2.70 -10.69
CA ASN A 73 5.97 3.49 -11.64
C ASN A 73 7.50 3.21 -11.58
N ASN A 74 7.99 2.55 -10.52
CA ASN A 74 9.43 2.43 -10.30
C ASN A 74 9.97 1.00 -10.27
N ILE A 75 9.12 -0.03 -10.20
CA ILE A 75 9.54 -1.42 -10.36
C ILE A 75 9.19 -1.94 -11.75
N ARG A 76 9.88 -3.01 -12.20
CA ARG A 76 9.68 -3.56 -13.53
C ARG A 76 8.36 -4.31 -13.62
N GLU A 77 7.82 -4.43 -14.83
CA GLU A 77 6.55 -5.11 -15.11
C GLU A 77 6.50 -6.57 -14.63
N ASN A 78 7.65 -7.27 -14.67
CA ASN A 78 7.74 -8.66 -14.21
C ASN A 78 7.96 -8.80 -12.70
N ASP A 79 8.15 -7.69 -12.00
CA ASP A 79 8.44 -7.71 -10.56
C ASP A 79 7.15 -7.71 -9.73
N ARG A 80 7.31 -8.01 -8.45
CA ARG A 80 6.24 -8.02 -7.46
C ARG A 80 6.62 -7.14 -6.29
N ALA A 81 5.64 -6.58 -5.62
CA ALA A 81 5.89 -5.94 -4.34
C ALA A 81 4.89 -6.40 -3.28
N THR A 82 5.38 -6.42 -2.05
CA THR A 82 4.57 -6.52 -0.84
C THR A 82 4.68 -5.18 -0.14
N LEU A 83 3.56 -4.48 0.03
CA LEU A 83 3.54 -3.29 0.87
C LEU A 83 3.28 -3.71 2.32
N HIS A 84 4.14 -3.25 3.20
CA HIS A 84 4.01 -3.35 4.65
C HIS A 84 3.82 -1.95 5.22
N HIS A 85 3.13 -1.87 6.33
CA HIS A 85 3.17 -0.69 7.18
C HIS A 85 4.24 -0.90 8.25
N TYR A 86 4.95 0.14 8.68
CA TYR A 86 6.03 0.00 9.68
C TYR A 86 5.61 -0.69 11.00
N ARG A 87 4.31 -0.74 11.29
CA ARG A 87 3.71 -1.44 12.44
C ARG A 87 3.04 -2.77 12.09
N ARG A 88 2.93 -3.12 10.81
CA ARG A 88 2.18 -4.30 10.35
C ARG A 88 2.93 -4.96 9.23
N LYS A 89 3.12 -6.25 9.34
CA LYS A 89 3.80 -7.08 8.36
C LYS A 89 2.82 -8.06 7.73
N LEU A 90 2.95 -8.29 6.44
CA LEU A 90 2.44 -9.51 5.84
C LEU A 90 3.48 -10.61 6.01
N PRO A 91 3.07 -11.86 6.25
CA PRO A 91 3.99 -12.97 6.30
C PRO A 91 4.66 -13.20 4.94
N LEU A 92 5.85 -13.78 4.95
CA LEU A 92 6.49 -14.26 3.73
C LEU A 92 5.59 -15.33 3.09
N SER A 93 5.38 -15.20 1.78
CA SER A 93 4.53 -16.12 1.02
C SER A 93 5.07 -16.28 -0.40
N ILE A 94 5.04 -17.52 -0.90
CA ILE A 94 5.34 -17.84 -2.30
C ILE A 94 4.19 -17.44 -3.25
N SER A 95 2.99 -17.21 -2.70
CA SER A 95 1.85 -16.77 -3.50
C SER A 95 2.15 -15.43 -4.19
N PRO A 96 1.80 -15.26 -5.47
CA PRO A 96 1.97 -14.00 -6.18
C PRO A 96 1.05 -12.89 -5.64
N ILE A 97 -0.06 -13.26 -5.01
CA ILE A 97 -1.03 -12.35 -4.42
C ILE A 97 -1.26 -12.77 -2.96
N VAL A 98 -1.13 -11.82 -2.04
CA VAL A 98 -1.42 -12.01 -0.62
C VAL A 98 -2.24 -10.82 -0.14
N LEU A 99 -3.41 -11.09 0.39
CA LEU A 99 -4.27 -10.09 1.02
C LEU A 99 -4.27 -10.26 2.53
N PRO A 100 -4.44 -9.19 3.31
CA PRO A 100 -4.67 -9.31 4.74
C PRO A 100 -6.00 -10.02 5.00
N GLN A 101 -6.15 -10.60 6.18
CA GLN A 101 -7.44 -11.16 6.59
C GLN A 101 -8.45 -10.03 6.82
N PRO A 102 -9.69 -10.18 6.35
CA PRO A 102 -10.73 -9.20 6.63
C PRO A 102 -10.99 -9.07 8.13
N VAL A 103 -11.18 -7.84 8.57
CA VAL A 103 -11.63 -7.54 9.94
C VAL A 103 -13.14 -7.42 9.92
N GLN A 104 -13.81 -8.17 10.81
CA GLN A 104 -15.25 -8.07 11.01
C GLN A 104 -15.55 -6.83 11.85
N LEU A 105 -16.25 -5.87 11.28
CA LEU A 105 -16.69 -4.67 11.96
C LEU A 105 -17.99 -4.92 12.74
N LYS A 106 -18.24 -4.11 13.77
CA LYS A 106 -19.51 -4.07 14.51
C LYS A 106 -20.58 -3.21 13.83
N CYS A 107 -20.20 -2.50 12.79
CA CYS A 107 -21.04 -1.59 12.01
C CYS A 107 -20.75 -1.83 10.51
N THR A 108 -21.47 -1.17 9.62
CA THR A 108 -21.17 -1.20 8.19
C THR A 108 -19.84 -0.49 7.88
N ILE A 109 -19.24 -0.80 6.74
CA ILE A 109 -18.02 -0.10 6.29
C ILE A 109 -18.30 1.41 6.16
N LEU A 110 -19.46 1.78 5.63
CA LEU A 110 -19.87 3.17 5.47
C LEU A 110 -19.95 3.92 6.81
N GLU A 111 -20.56 3.30 7.83
CA GLU A 111 -20.61 3.86 9.19
C GLU A 111 -19.20 3.97 9.81
N HIS A 112 -18.35 2.97 9.59
CA HIS A 112 -16.96 2.99 10.02
C HIS A 112 -16.19 4.15 9.38
N MET A 113 -16.35 4.36 8.06
CA MET A 113 -15.74 5.47 7.33
C MET A 113 -16.23 6.82 7.85
N ALA A 114 -17.52 6.97 8.09
CA ALA A 114 -18.09 8.19 8.65
C ALA A 114 -17.52 8.52 10.05
N TYR A 115 -17.33 7.51 10.87
CA TYR A 115 -16.81 7.68 12.24
C TYR A 115 -15.31 8.00 12.28
N TYR A 116 -14.48 7.25 11.54
CA TYR A 116 -13.02 7.34 11.63
C TYR A 116 -12.38 8.34 10.66
N HIS A 117 -13.04 8.65 9.55
CA HIS A 117 -12.51 9.58 8.56
C HIS A 117 -13.32 10.88 8.54
N SER A 118 -14.56 10.85 8.07
CA SER A 118 -15.45 12.01 8.08
C SER A 118 -16.83 11.63 7.57
N PRO A 119 -17.93 12.14 8.17
CA PRO A 119 -19.27 12.03 7.59
C PRO A 119 -19.36 12.59 6.17
N ILE A 120 -18.62 13.66 5.87
CA ILE A 120 -18.58 14.29 4.53
C ILE A 120 -18.01 13.32 3.49
N ILE A 121 -16.96 12.57 3.84
CA ILE A 121 -16.37 11.54 2.95
C ILE A 121 -17.40 10.43 2.70
N ALA A 122 -18.04 9.93 3.74
CA ALA A 122 -19.09 8.90 3.61
C ALA A 122 -20.25 9.36 2.72
N GLU A 123 -20.71 10.61 2.86
CA GLU A 123 -21.72 11.19 1.99
C GLU A 123 -21.25 11.32 0.54
N ALA A 124 -20.00 11.74 0.31
CA ALA A 124 -19.43 11.83 -1.02
C ALA A 124 -19.38 10.44 -1.68
N MET A 125 -18.97 9.40 -0.95
CA MET A 125 -18.97 8.01 -1.43
C MET A 125 -20.37 7.55 -1.85
N VAL A 126 -21.39 7.84 -1.04
CA VAL A 126 -22.79 7.49 -1.38
C VAL A 126 -23.25 8.17 -2.67
N LYS A 127 -22.77 9.38 -2.94
CA LYS A 127 -23.16 10.16 -4.14
C LYS A 127 -22.42 9.75 -5.41
N THR A 128 -21.21 9.19 -5.28
CA THR A 128 -20.32 8.93 -6.41
C THR A 128 -20.25 7.45 -6.80
N LEU A 129 -20.47 6.55 -5.85
CA LEU A 129 -20.37 5.10 -6.07
C LEU A 129 -21.65 4.53 -6.70
N ASN A 130 -21.47 3.50 -7.51
CA ASN A 130 -22.59 2.75 -8.09
C ASN A 130 -23.24 1.82 -7.06
N GLN A 131 -24.38 1.22 -7.43
CA GLN A 131 -25.16 0.40 -6.52
C GLN A 131 -24.43 -0.86 -6.02
N THR A 132 -23.58 -1.47 -6.85
CA THR A 132 -22.78 -2.63 -6.45
C THR A 132 -21.70 -2.25 -5.42
N GLU A 133 -21.03 -1.14 -5.63
CA GLU A 133 -20.05 -0.60 -4.71
C GLU A 133 -20.69 -0.20 -3.38
N LEU A 134 -21.86 0.42 -3.41
CA LEU A 134 -22.64 0.74 -2.19
C LEU A 134 -23.07 -0.51 -1.43
N GLN A 135 -23.39 -1.63 -2.10
CA GLN A 135 -23.67 -2.90 -1.43
C GLN A 135 -22.46 -3.41 -0.67
N ILE A 136 -21.24 -3.27 -1.22
CA ILE A 136 -19.99 -3.61 -0.52
C ILE A 136 -19.83 -2.77 0.74
N LEU A 137 -20.06 -1.45 0.64
CA LEU A 137 -19.95 -0.54 1.79
C LEU A 137 -21.01 -0.77 2.89
N ASN A 138 -22.12 -1.34 2.54
CA ASN A 138 -23.14 -1.79 3.50
C ASN A 138 -22.80 -3.14 4.17
N GLY A 139 -21.73 -3.80 3.71
CA GLY A 139 -21.14 -4.95 4.41
C GLY A 139 -20.40 -4.52 5.67
N ASN A 140 -19.93 -5.49 6.43
CA ASN A 140 -19.23 -5.29 7.69
C ASN A 140 -17.87 -6.01 7.75
N ALA A 141 -17.36 -6.51 6.62
CA ALA A 141 -16.04 -7.11 6.50
C ALA A 141 -15.12 -6.14 5.74
N LEU A 142 -14.11 -5.60 6.42
CA LEU A 142 -13.16 -4.63 5.87
C LEU A 142 -11.77 -5.25 5.77
N LEU A 143 -11.14 -5.16 4.60
CA LEU A 143 -9.70 -5.33 4.46
C LEU A 143 -9.03 -4.07 5.01
N CYS A 144 -8.61 -4.14 6.27
CA CYS A 144 -7.95 -3.01 6.92
C CYS A 144 -6.55 -2.83 6.35
N CYS A 145 -6.28 -1.63 5.90
CA CYS A 145 -5.01 -1.16 5.36
C CYS A 145 -4.72 -1.73 3.97
N ASP A 146 -4.25 -0.87 3.11
CA ASP A 146 -3.83 -1.18 1.74
C ASP A 146 -2.46 -1.88 1.71
N ILE A 147 -2.25 -2.80 2.70
CA ILE A 147 -1.07 -3.66 2.78
C ILE A 147 -1.41 -5.00 2.14
N PHE A 148 -0.83 -5.26 0.99
CA PHE A 148 -1.00 -6.52 0.27
C PHE A 148 0.24 -6.82 -0.56
N LYS A 149 0.26 -7.96 -1.23
CA LYS A 149 1.28 -8.35 -2.21
C LYS A 149 0.61 -8.54 -3.55
N CYS A 150 1.18 -7.98 -4.60
CA CYS A 150 0.74 -8.25 -5.96
C CYS A 150 1.85 -8.01 -7.00
N PRO A 151 1.68 -8.54 -8.24
CA PRO A 151 2.51 -8.21 -9.39
C PRO A 151 2.35 -6.74 -9.81
N GLN A 152 3.41 -6.15 -10.39
CA GLN A 152 3.41 -4.75 -10.82
C GLN A 152 2.23 -4.38 -11.76
N PRO A 153 1.82 -5.18 -12.76
CA PRO A 153 0.67 -4.83 -13.61
C PRO A 153 -0.63 -4.66 -12.83
N MET A 154 -0.83 -5.45 -11.76
CA MET A 154 -2.00 -5.27 -10.88
C MET A 154 -1.94 -3.98 -10.07
N MET A 155 -0.74 -3.60 -9.59
CA MET A 155 -0.55 -2.31 -8.89
C MET A 155 -0.91 -1.16 -9.81
N LYS A 156 -0.41 -1.18 -11.05
CA LYS A 156 -0.67 -0.16 -12.04
C LYS A 156 -2.16 -0.04 -12.34
N HIS A 157 -2.81 -1.16 -12.61
CA HIS A 157 -4.25 -1.18 -12.85
C HIS A 157 -5.05 -0.66 -11.65
N TRP A 158 -4.68 -1.07 -10.43
CA TRP A 158 -5.33 -0.58 -9.21
C TRP A 158 -5.14 0.94 -9.02
N CYS A 159 -3.94 1.47 -9.28
CA CYS A 159 -3.69 2.90 -9.20
C CYS A 159 -4.43 3.72 -10.26
N GLU A 160 -4.70 3.13 -11.44
CA GLU A 160 -5.49 3.78 -12.51
C GLU A 160 -7.00 3.80 -12.16
N TYR A 161 -7.46 2.84 -11.35
CA TYR A 161 -8.87 2.76 -10.94
C TYR A 161 -9.20 3.69 -9.77
N CYS A 162 -8.28 3.91 -8.83
CA CYS A 162 -8.46 4.77 -7.66
C CYS A 162 -8.23 6.25 -7.97
#